data_c53554fa77005583430fe47c6fecbf1a
#
_entry.id   c53554fa77005583430fe47c6fecbf1a
#
_cell.length_a   1.000
_cell.length_b   1.000
_cell.length_c   1.000
_cell.angle_alpha   90.00
_cell.angle_beta   90.00
_cell.angle_gamma   90.00
#
_symmetry.space_group_name_H-M   'P 1'
#
loop_
_entity.id
_entity.type
_entity.pdbx_description
1 polymer ?
#
loop_
_entity_poly.entity_id
_entity_poly.type
_entity_poly.pdbx_seq_one_letter_code
_entity_poly.pdbx_strand_id
1 'polypeptide(L)'
;MPAQQEQQEQQACGPVTAIVDLTGELDTGWCGHAVEGVWRLCDGRGLPPGDPYHGLETHANGAGIVLELVAWKDAGVFLVDTARGYAEPCEKIPRERLAVMGASLLDGALREIRALGGLAGRAAWQGKRRARPAAWQRLLWRTRALAAHAAIQLKGFLLVEHWMIGLVDMTFAEAVRAQQLPVRWLGTRTSSHCWADPFGVPGRPDEIYCEEVDLREGLGRIVRLKLGAHDVPTGAGQVDLGLPGHLSFPYLFRHDGALYCVAESSQSRRCVLNRQDEAGGWQQVAVLLEDVAAVDPTIFEHDGRFWLLYTDVAMGQFDNVCLCHADNLLGPWQPHAQNPVRFDNMSARAAGSVVRDAGQLLRVAQVCKSGYGQAIAVNRIVHCTPEFYREETVGCVMPDGDRLNPDGLHTLSDWGDRVVVDGKRHLFDAGLLWHRILTRAGRALRLPAPT
;
A
#
# COMPACT_ATOMS: atom_id res chain seq x y z
N MET A 1 41.79 -21.57 30.93
CA MET A 1 40.63 -21.46 31.84
C MET A 1 39.47 -20.63 31.27
N PRO A 2 39.62 -19.63 30.42
CA PRO A 2 38.46 -18.95 29.79
C PRO A 2 37.70 -19.80 28.76
N ALA A 3 38.41 -20.59 27.93
CA ALA A 3 37.77 -21.37 26.85
C ALA A 3 36.87 -22.52 27.33
N GLN A 4 37.10 -23.05 28.56
CA GLN A 4 36.23 -24.10 29.13
C GLN A 4 34.95 -23.55 29.75
N GLN A 5 34.96 -22.27 30.21
CA GLN A 5 33.75 -21.60 30.70
C GLN A 5 32.84 -21.22 29.56
N GLU A 6 33.39 -20.71 28.45
CA GLU A 6 32.60 -20.42 27.23
C GLU A 6 31.97 -21.70 26.63
N GLN A 7 32.65 -22.85 26.65
CA GLN A 7 32.08 -24.12 26.20
C GLN A 7 31.01 -24.68 27.13
N GLN A 8 31.08 -24.41 28.44
CA GLN A 8 30.05 -24.86 29.40
C GLN A 8 28.79 -23.97 29.36
N GLU A 9 28.92 -22.68 29.11
CA GLU A 9 27.75 -21.78 28.88
C GLU A 9 27.02 -22.09 27.56
N GLN A 10 27.73 -22.58 26.54
CA GLN A 10 27.14 -23.02 25.27
C GLN A 10 26.34 -24.30 25.36
N GLN A 11 26.60 -25.17 26.36
CA GLN A 11 25.89 -26.47 26.55
C GLN A 11 24.57 -26.36 27.32
N ALA A 12 24.25 -25.19 27.91
CA ALA A 12 23.06 -25.01 28.75
C ALA A 12 21.83 -24.45 28.01
N CYS A 13 22.00 -23.95 26.79
CA CYS A 13 20.89 -23.50 25.97
C CYS A 13 20.54 -24.53 24.91
N GLY A 14 19.29 -24.98 24.87
CA GLY A 14 18.76 -25.78 23.75
C GLY A 14 18.97 -25.04 22.41
N PRO A 15 18.71 -25.70 21.27
CA PRO A 15 18.97 -25.12 19.96
C PRO A 15 18.22 -23.77 19.80
N VAL A 16 18.97 -22.71 19.55
CA VAL A 16 18.42 -21.37 19.29
C VAL A 16 17.71 -21.39 17.93
N THR A 17 16.56 -20.77 17.83
CA THR A 17 15.79 -20.75 16.57
C THR A 17 16.55 -20.01 15.47
N ALA A 18 17.05 -18.81 15.75
CA ALA A 18 17.84 -18.00 14.82
C ALA A 18 18.77 -17.06 15.61
N ILE A 19 19.89 -16.70 15.01
CA ILE A 19 20.80 -15.67 15.52
C ILE A 19 20.65 -14.46 14.63
N VAL A 20 20.31 -13.28 15.20
CA VAL A 20 20.14 -12.05 14.44
C VAL A 20 21.43 -11.25 14.50
N ASP A 21 22.11 -11.11 13.37
CA ASP A 21 23.32 -10.30 13.23
C ASP A 21 22.95 -8.89 12.71
N LEU A 22 22.87 -7.94 13.64
CA LEU A 22 22.57 -6.53 13.33
C LEU A 22 23.80 -5.75 12.84
N THR A 23 25.00 -6.28 13.06
CA THR A 23 26.27 -5.61 12.69
C THR A 23 26.76 -6.02 11.31
N GLY A 24 26.42 -7.21 10.86
CA GLY A 24 26.95 -7.84 9.66
C GLY A 24 28.37 -8.41 9.85
N GLU A 25 28.85 -8.52 11.09
CA GLU A 25 30.23 -8.89 11.44
C GLU A 25 30.40 -10.37 11.84
N LEU A 26 29.30 -11.07 12.18
CA LEU A 26 29.37 -12.49 12.50
C LEU A 26 29.86 -13.31 11.30
N ASP A 27 30.77 -14.23 11.55
CA ASP A 27 31.25 -15.15 10.53
C ASP A 27 30.28 -16.34 10.30
N THR A 28 30.58 -17.16 9.31
CA THR A 28 29.75 -18.34 8.97
C THR A 28 29.85 -19.47 9.98
N GLY A 29 30.82 -19.44 10.91
CA GLY A 29 30.98 -20.45 11.97
C GLY A 29 29.77 -20.49 12.91
N TRP A 30 29.02 -19.43 13.01
CA TRP A 30 27.79 -19.37 13.83
C TRP A 30 26.56 -20.05 13.21
N CYS A 31 26.62 -20.41 11.91
CA CYS A 31 25.45 -20.98 11.22
C CYS A 31 24.96 -22.29 11.82
N GLY A 32 25.87 -23.13 12.34
CA GLY A 32 25.53 -24.40 12.98
C GLY A 32 24.94 -24.30 14.40
N HIS A 33 24.92 -23.11 15.00
CA HIS A 33 24.40 -22.86 16.35
C HIS A 33 22.91 -22.52 16.42
N ALA A 34 22.26 -22.32 15.26
CA ALA A 34 20.83 -22.02 15.19
C ALA A 34 20.14 -22.83 14.10
N VAL A 35 18.90 -23.29 14.39
CA VAL A 35 18.10 -24.13 13.47
C VAL A 35 17.84 -23.39 12.16
N GLU A 36 17.49 -22.09 12.23
CA GLU A 36 17.22 -21.25 11.07
C GLU A 36 18.43 -20.41 10.65
N GLY A 37 19.61 -20.66 11.25
CA GLY A 37 20.89 -20.04 10.89
C GLY A 37 21.05 -18.61 11.42
N VAL A 38 21.98 -17.87 10.80
CA VAL A 38 22.28 -16.48 11.13
C VAL A 38 21.50 -15.56 10.19
N TRP A 39 20.68 -14.70 10.75
CA TRP A 39 19.84 -13.77 10.01
C TRP A 39 20.47 -12.38 9.92
N ARG A 40 20.42 -11.78 8.75
CA ARG A 40 20.93 -10.43 8.49
C ARG A 40 19.92 -9.59 7.73
N LEU A 41 19.84 -8.33 8.09
CA LEU A 41 19.17 -7.29 7.30
C LEU A 41 20.17 -6.64 6.35
N CYS A 42 19.86 -6.59 5.06
CA CYS A 42 20.72 -5.97 4.06
C CYS A 42 19.91 -5.41 2.87
N ASP A 43 20.55 -4.63 2.02
CA ASP A 43 20.03 -4.33 0.70
C ASP A 43 20.44 -5.40 -0.33
N GLY A 44 19.97 -5.31 -1.58
CA GLY A 44 20.33 -6.24 -2.65
C GLY A 44 21.83 -6.33 -2.97
N ARG A 45 22.67 -5.50 -2.32
CA ARG A 45 24.14 -5.54 -2.36
C ARG A 45 24.76 -6.20 -1.13
N GLY A 46 23.94 -6.58 -0.15
CA GLY A 46 24.41 -7.11 1.12
C GLY A 46 24.95 -6.06 2.09
N LEU A 47 24.67 -4.77 1.87
CA LEU A 47 25.03 -3.69 2.80
C LEU A 47 24.02 -3.60 3.93
N PRO A 48 24.46 -3.56 5.20
CA PRO A 48 23.54 -3.45 6.34
C PRO A 48 22.90 -2.05 6.40
N PRO A 49 21.74 -1.88 7.08
CA PRO A 49 21.03 -0.60 7.17
C PRO A 49 21.87 0.56 7.75
N GLY A 50 22.91 0.26 8.54
CA GLY A 50 23.84 1.25 9.08
C GLY A 50 24.92 1.74 8.10
N ASP A 51 25.13 1.06 6.97
CA ASP A 51 26.13 1.49 5.97
C ASP A 51 25.62 2.76 5.25
N PRO A 52 26.46 3.82 5.11
CA PRO A 52 26.04 5.07 4.46
C PRO A 52 25.68 4.94 2.98
N TYR A 53 25.94 3.80 2.37
CA TYR A 53 25.62 3.50 0.97
C TYR A 53 24.46 2.50 0.81
N HIS A 54 23.85 2.08 1.94
CA HIS A 54 22.68 1.20 1.92
C HIS A 54 21.56 1.81 1.06
N GLY A 55 21.05 1.01 0.13
CA GLY A 55 19.92 1.40 -0.74
C GLY A 55 20.22 2.50 -1.76
N LEU A 56 21.45 3.04 -1.84
CA LEU A 56 21.76 4.16 -2.72
C LEU A 56 21.52 3.86 -4.21
N GLU A 57 21.83 2.63 -4.67
CA GLU A 57 21.60 2.23 -6.06
C GLU A 57 20.11 2.06 -6.37
N THR A 58 19.36 1.40 -5.50
CA THR A 58 17.92 1.16 -5.67
C THR A 58 17.16 2.46 -5.66
N HIS A 59 17.50 3.35 -4.74
CA HIS A 59 16.92 4.68 -4.64
C HIS A 59 17.22 5.54 -5.88
N ALA A 60 18.46 5.58 -6.35
CA ALA A 60 18.85 6.32 -7.56
C ALA A 60 18.18 5.79 -8.84
N ASN A 61 17.79 4.53 -8.86
CA ASN A 61 17.08 3.90 -9.98
C ASN A 61 15.54 3.98 -9.83
N GLY A 62 15.03 4.73 -8.84
CA GLY A 62 13.59 4.90 -8.62
C GLY A 62 12.87 3.65 -8.07
N ALA A 63 13.63 2.69 -7.52
CA ALA A 63 13.04 1.50 -6.90
C ALA A 63 12.66 1.70 -5.43
N GLY A 64 12.86 2.91 -4.88
CA GLY A 64 12.58 3.22 -3.49
C GLY A 64 13.57 2.55 -2.52
N ILE A 65 13.08 2.16 -1.36
CA ILE A 65 13.84 1.45 -0.32
C ILE A 65 13.64 -0.05 -0.51
N VAL A 66 14.72 -0.82 -0.44
CA VAL A 66 14.64 -2.29 -0.40
C VAL A 66 15.45 -2.78 0.77
N LEU A 67 14.81 -3.53 1.65
CA LEU A 67 15.41 -4.19 2.79
C LEU A 67 15.11 -5.68 2.72
N GLU A 68 16.14 -6.49 2.72
CA GLU A 68 16.06 -7.95 2.63
C GLU A 68 16.48 -8.58 3.96
N LEU A 69 15.70 -9.53 4.45
CA LEU A 69 16.08 -10.44 5.52
C LEU A 69 16.64 -11.71 4.89
N VAL A 70 17.89 -12.01 5.16
CA VAL A 70 18.58 -13.19 4.63
C VAL A 70 19.01 -14.11 5.76
N ALA A 71 18.90 -15.42 5.54
CA ALA A 71 19.37 -16.46 6.44
C ALA A 71 20.63 -17.12 5.87
N TRP A 72 21.69 -17.13 6.66
CA TRP A 72 22.94 -17.85 6.38
C TRP A 72 22.87 -19.19 7.11
N LYS A 73 22.93 -20.27 6.34
CA LYS A 73 22.95 -21.66 6.81
C LYS A 73 24.16 -22.37 6.21
N ASP A 74 24.53 -23.53 6.71
CA ASP A 74 25.62 -24.34 6.15
C ASP A 74 25.38 -24.67 4.68
N ALA A 75 24.14 -24.85 4.28
CA ALA A 75 23.72 -25.12 2.89
C ALA A 75 23.75 -23.89 1.95
N GLY A 76 24.00 -22.68 2.47
CA GLY A 76 24.02 -21.45 1.68
C GLY A 76 23.27 -20.28 2.28
N VAL A 77 23.03 -19.26 1.46
CA VAL A 77 22.28 -18.04 1.86
C VAL A 77 20.92 -18.04 1.20
N PHE A 78 19.89 -17.85 2.01
CA PHE A 78 18.51 -17.89 1.58
C PHE A 78 17.82 -16.56 1.84
N LEU A 79 16.98 -16.12 0.92
CA LEU A 79 16.12 -14.97 1.12
C LEU A 79 14.95 -15.40 2.02
N VAL A 80 14.82 -14.78 3.18
CA VAL A 80 13.71 -15.04 4.11
C VAL A 80 12.51 -14.20 3.71
N ASP A 81 12.69 -12.88 3.61
CA ASP A 81 11.63 -11.96 3.21
C ASP A 81 12.21 -10.63 2.70
N THR A 82 11.36 -9.79 2.11
CA THR A 82 11.73 -8.48 1.57
C THR A 82 10.70 -7.43 1.94
N ALA A 83 11.16 -6.31 2.49
CA ALA A 83 10.37 -5.10 2.63
C ALA A 83 10.76 -4.08 1.55
N ARG A 84 9.76 -3.46 0.91
CA ARG A 84 9.94 -2.41 -0.09
C ARG A 84 9.20 -1.17 0.34
N GLY A 85 9.94 -0.08 0.53
CA GLY A 85 9.40 1.22 0.88
C GLY A 85 9.38 2.16 -0.32
N TYR A 86 8.40 3.05 -0.35
CA TYR A 86 8.40 4.18 -1.26
C TYR A 86 9.33 5.28 -0.75
N ALA A 87 10.12 5.86 -1.63
CA ALA A 87 10.88 7.07 -1.38
C ALA A 87 11.07 7.85 -2.69
N GLU A 88 10.89 9.16 -2.64
CA GLU A 88 11.22 10.01 -3.78
C GLU A 88 12.74 10.08 -4.02
N PRO A 89 13.20 10.23 -5.27
CA PRO A 89 14.61 10.47 -5.55
C PRO A 89 15.13 11.67 -4.74
N CYS A 90 16.30 11.55 -4.14
CA CYS A 90 16.91 12.53 -3.23
C CYS A 90 16.27 12.68 -1.85
N GLU A 91 15.20 11.97 -1.52
CA GLU A 91 14.66 11.93 -0.18
C GLU A 91 15.65 11.28 0.80
N LYS A 92 15.81 11.88 1.98
CA LYS A 92 16.56 11.24 3.05
C LYS A 92 15.66 10.20 3.73
N ILE A 93 16.09 8.95 3.67
CA ILE A 93 15.38 7.86 4.35
C ILE A 93 15.70 7.93 5.85
N PRO A 94 14.72 8.15 6.73
CA PRO A 94 14.93 8.14 8.17
C PRO A 94 15.41 6.77 8.64
N ARG A 95 16.38 6.73 9.56
CA ARG A 95 16.88 5.47 10.14
C ARG A 95 15.77 4.73 10.88
N GLU A 96 14.90 5.48 11.53
CA GLU A 96 13.72 4.97 12.25
C GLU A 96 12.81 4.16 11.32
N ARG A 97 12.62 4.61 10.07
CA ARG A 97 11.82 3.88 9.08
C ARG A 97 12.47 2.55 8.69
N LEU A 98 13.78 2.54 8.46
CA LEU A 98 14.51 1.29 8.19
C LEU A 98 14.46 0.34 9.39
N ALA A 99 14.51 0.87 10.60
CA ALA A 99 14.40 0.06 11.82
C ALA A 99 13.00 -0.57 11.96
N VAL A 100 11.93 0.17 11.70
CA VAL A 100 10.55 -0.35 11.71
C VAL A 100 10.36 -1.41 10.63
N MET A 101 10.83 -1.18 9.41
CA MET A 101 10.76 -2.15 8.32
C MET A 101 11.55 -3.44 8.66
N GLY A 102 12.74 -3.28 9.25
CA GLY A 102 13.56 -4.42 9.68
C GLY A 102 12.93 -5.20 10.82
N ALA A 103 12.36 -4.52 11.81
CA ALA A 103 11.63 -5.17 12.90
C ALA A 103 10.40 -5.94 12.39
N SER A 104 9.64 -5.39 11.44
CA SER A 104 8.51 -6.06 10.82
C SER A 104 8.94 -7.33 10.08
N LEU A 105 10.06 -7.31 9.34
CA LEU A 105 10.58 -8.51 8.67
C LEU A 105 10.97 -9.60 9.67
N LEU A 106 11.66 -9.22 10.75
CA LEU A 106 12.09 -10.16 11.79
C LEU A 106 10.89 -10.76 12.54
N ASP A 107 9.94 -9.94 12.95
CA ASP A 107 8.73 -10.38 13.65
C ASP A 107 7.89 -11.31 12.76
N GLY A 108 7.67 -10.93 11.49
CA GLY A 108 6.97 -11.75 10.51
C GLY A 108 7.60 -13.12 10.31
N ALA A 109 8.93 -13.19 10.16
CA ALA A 109 9.65 -14.43 10.01
C ALA A 109 9.57 -15.32 11.28
N LEU A 110 9.65 -14.73 12.48
CA LEU A 110 9.50 -15.47 13.73
C LEU A 110 8.07 -16.01 13.92
N ARG A 111 7.05 -15.24 13.55
CA ARG A 111 5.66 -15.68 13.57
C ARG A 111 5.41 -16.81 12.57
N GLU A 112 5.99 -16.71 11.37
CA GLU A 112 5.92 -17.77 10.36
C GLU A 112 6.50 -19.09 10.90
N ILE A 113 7.67 -19.07 11.53
CA ILE A 113 8.26 -20.25 12.15
C ILE A 113 7.34 -20.84 13.21
N ARG A 114 6.75 -19.99 14.06
CA ARG A 114 5.81 -20.46 15.11
C ARG A 114 4.54 -21.09 14.51
N ALA A 115 4.00 -20.46 13.44
CA ALA A 115 2.75 -20.90 12.81
C ALA A 115 2.95 -22.16 11.93
N LEU A 116 4.07 -22.25 11.21
CA LEU A 116 4.33 -23.27 10.17
C LEU A 116 5.43 -24.26 10.52
N GLY A 117 6.13 -24.07 11.63
CA GLY A 117 7.21 -24.96 12.09
C GLY A 117 8.56 -24.75 11.41
N GLY A 118 8.75 -23.70 10.61
CA GLY A 118 10.01 -23.39 9.95
C GLY A 118 9.87 -22.49 8.73
N LEU A 119 11.02 -22.13 8.14
CA LEU A 119 11.13 -21.33 6.91
C LEU A 119 11.35 -22.23 5.68
N ALA A 120 10.54 -23.26 5.50
CA ALA A 120 10.69 -24.20 4.39
C ALA A 120 10.44 -23.54 3.02
N GLY A 121 11.15 -24.00 1.98
CA GLY A 121 10.90 -23.62 0.58
C GLY A 121 11.43 -22.24 0.17
N ARG A 122 12.35 -21.65 0.94
CA ARG A 122 12.93 -20.34 0.61
C ARG A 122 13.90 -20.43 -0.58
N ALA A 123 13.83 -19.45 -1.47
CA ALA A 123 14.72 -19.36 -2.60
C ALA A 123 16.14 -18.98 -2.15
N ALA A 124 17.15 -19.46 -2.89
CA ALA A 124 18.50 -18.99 -2.69
C ALA A 124 18.58 -17.47 -2.90
N TRP A 125 19.28 -16.78 -2.02
CA TRP A 125 19.47 -15.34 -2.14
C TRP A 125 20.32 -15.01 -3.37
N GLN A 126 19.78 -14.16 -4.24
CA GLN A 126 20.40 -13.77 -5.50
C GLN A 126 21.26 -12.50 -5.38
N GLY A 127 21.28 -11.88 -4.20
CA GLY A 127 22.11 -10.70 -3.95
C GLY A 127 23.59 -11.02 -4.10
N LYS A 128 24.34 -10.03 -4.61
CA LYS A 128 25.80 -10.17 -4.76
C LYS A 128 26.44 -9.34 -3.66
N ARG A 129 27.30 -9.95 -2.86
CA ARG A 129 28.22 -9.17 -2.01
C ARG A 129 29.10 -8.32 -2.93
N ARG A 130 28.72 -7.08 -3.09
CA ARG A 130 29.50 -6.11 -3.84
C ARG A 130 30.30 -5.26 -2.87
N ALA A 131 31.53 -4.93 -3.27
CA ALA A 131 32.32 -3.92 -2.60
C ALA A 131 31.53 -2.59 -2.54
N ARG A 132 31.85 -1.75 -1.55
CA ARG A 132 31.31 -0.39 -1.47
C ARG A 132 31.47 0.31 -2.83
N PRO A 133 30.44 1.09 -3.24
CA PRO A 133 30.46 1.71 -4.56
C PRO A 133 31.65 2.67 -4.74
N ALA A 134 32.29 2.62 -5.90
CA ALA A 134 33.37 3.54 -6.26
C ALA A 134 32.86 4.99 -6.32
N ALA A 135 33.76 5.96 -6.19
CA ALA A 135 33.40 7.39 -6.14
C ALA A 135 32.61 7.83 -7.38
N TRP A 136 33.00 7.35 -8.58
CA TRP A 136 32.29 7.66 -9.83
C TRP A 136 30.88 7.07 -9.89
N GLN A 137 30.65 5.87 -9.31
CA GLN A 137 29.30 5.26 -9.22
C GLN A 137 28.40 6.09 -8.30
N ARG A 138 28.92 6.54 -7.15
CA ARG A 138 28.19 7.41 -6.22
C ARG A 138 27.80 8.74 -6.87
N LEU A 139 28.73 9.34 -7.64
CA LEU A 139 28.44 10.56 -8.38
C LEU A 139 27.35 10.33 -9.43
N LEU A 140 27.48 9.26 -10.22
CA LEU A 140 26.49 8.89 -11.24
C LEU A 140 25.11 8.67 -10.64
N TRP A 141 24.99 7.98 -9.52
CA TRP A 141 23.69 7.74 -8.88
C TRP A 141 23.11 9.02 -8.30
N ARG A 142 23.93 9.88 -7.68
CA ARG A 142 23.47 11.18 -7.20
C ARG A 142 22.97 12.08 -8.34
N THR A 143 23.67 12.13 -9.45
CA THR A 143 23.23 12.94 -10.60
C THR A 143 21.94 12.38 -11.21
N ARG A 144 21.79 11.05 -11.29
CA ARG A 144 20.53 10.41 -11.73
C ARG A 144 19.37 10.72 -10.77
N ALA A 145 19.59 10.61 -9.48
CA ALA A 145 18.57 10.94 -8.48
C ALA A 145 18.14 12.41 -8.57
N LEU A 146 19.09 13.34 -8.73
CA LEU A 146 18.78 14.77 -8.92
C LEU A 146 18.00 15.02 -10.20
N ALA A 147 18.39 14.40 -11.32
CA ALA A 147 17.68 14.53 -12.59
C ALA A 147 16.25 13.94 -12.50
N ALA A 148 16.09 12.78 -11.86
CA ALA A 148 14.79 12.17 -11.65
C ALA A 148 13.90 13.03 -10.75
N HIS A 149 14.44 13.55 -9.64
CA HIS A 149 13.72 14.47 -8.76
C HIS A 149 13.27 15.72 -9.52
N ALA A 150 14.17 16.36 -10.28
CA ALA A 150 13.83 17.54 -11.08
C ALA A 150 12.72 17.25 -12.11
N ALA A 151 12.80 16.08 -12.77
CA ALA A 151 11.78 15.65 -13.73
C ALA A 151 10.40 15.42 -13.06
N ILE A 152 10.35 14.80 -11.87
CA ILE A 152 9.11 14.62 -11.09
C ILE A 152 8.53 15.97 -10.69
N GLN A 153 9.36 16.89 -10.17
CA GLN A 153 8.90 18.22 -9.76
C GLN A 153 8.38 19.03 -10.96
N LEU A 154 9.08 18.98 -12.10
CA LEU A 154 8.65 19.65 -13.31
C LEU A 154 7.34 19.06 -13.86
N LYS A 155 7.26 17.72 -13.91
CA LYS A 155 6.02 17.03 -14.33
C LYS A 155 4.86 17.42 -13.43
N GLY A 156 5.01 17.34 -12.10
CA GLY A 156 3.98 17.70 -11.13
C GLY A 156 3.61 19.19 -11.14
N PHE A 157 4.51 20.08 -11.61
CA PHE A 157 4.20 21.49 -11.78
C PHE A 157 3.41 21.76 -13.07
N LEU A 158 3.80 21.15 -14.19
CA LEU A 158 3.22 21.38 -15.50
C LEU A 158 1.95 20.58 -15.77
N LEU A 159 1.89 19.35 -15.25
CA LEU A 159 0.81 18.41 -15.52
C LEU A 159 -0.07 18.19 -14.30
N VAL A 160 -1.29 17.76 -14.55
CA VAL A 160 -2.29 17.41 -13.54
C VAL A 160 -2.63 15.93 -13.71
N GLU A 161 -2.64 15.18 -12.61
CA GLU A 161 -3.22 13.84 -12.60
C GLU A 161 -4.73 13.94 -12.68
N HIS A 162 -5.29 13.41 -13.74
CA HIS A 162 -6.72 13.44 -13.99
C HIS A 162 -7.24 11.99 -14.01
N TRP A 163 -8.18 11.70 -13.14
CA TRP A 163 -8.78 10.38 -12.98
C TRP A 163 -10.13 10.29 -13.70
N MET A 164 -10.46 9.09 -14.14
CA MET A 164 -11.71 8.79 -14.83
C MET A 164 -12.22 7.43 -14.39
N ILE A 165 -13.51 7.32 -14.13
CA ILE A 165 -14.16 6.05 -13.78
C ILE A 165 -14.49 5.26 -15.04
N GLY A 166 -14.32 3.94 -14.95
CA GLY A 166 -14.70 2.98 -16.00
C GLY A 166 -15.45 1.77 -15.46
N LEU A 167 -16.18 1.16 -16.35
CA LEU A 167 -16.90 -0.11 -16.11
C LEU A 167 -16.27 -1.21 -16.94
N VAL A 168 -16.21 -2.39 -16.35
CA VAL A 168 -15.76 -3.60 -17.04
C VAL A 168 -16.83 -4.68 -16.84
N ASP A 169 -17.39 -5.17 -17.93
CA ASP A 169 -18.42 -6.21 -17.92
C ASP A 169 -17.77 -7.60 -17.75
N MET A 170 -17.15 -7.78 -16.57
CA MET A 170 -16.47 -9.00 -16.12
C MET A 170 -16.68 -9.12 -14.61
N THR A 171 -16.77 -10.35 -14.11
CA THR A 171 -16.72 -10.60 -12.67
C THR A 171 -15.36 -10.21 -12.08
N PHE A 172 -15.30 -9.97 -10.79
CA PHE A 172 -14.03 -9.67 -10.11
C PHE A 172 -12.97 -10.77 -10.34
N ALA A 173 -13.39 -12.04 -10.29
CA ALA A 173 -12.50 -13.19 -10.51
C ALA A 173 -11.90 -13.22 -11.92
N GLU A 174 -12.66 -12.84 -12.94
CA GLU A 174 -12.16 -12.72 -14.32
C GLU A 174 -11.23 -11.51 -14.46
N ALA A 175 -11.61 -10.37 -13.89
CA ALA A 175 -10.85 -9.12 -13.97
C ALA A 175 -9.44 -9.26 -13.34
N VAL A 176 -9.32 -9.89 -12.17
CA VAL A 176 -8.01 -10.06 -11.50
C VAL A 176 -7.10 -11.09 -12.19
N ARG A 177 -7.63 -11.92 -13.09
CA ARG A 177 -6.84 -12.84 -13.93
C ARG A 177 -6.44 -12.22 -15.26
N ALA A 178 -7.11 -11.14 -15.67
CA ALA A 178 -6.80 -10.42 -16.88
C ALA A 178 -5.56 -9.54 -16.66
N GLN A 179 -4.64 -9.54 -17.63
CA GLN A 179 -3.48 -8.62 -17.58
C GLN A 179 -3.88 -7.18 -17.93
N GLN A 180 -4.93 -7.03 -18.75
CA GLN A 180 -5.52 -5.76 -19.16
C GLN A 180 -7.04 -5.88 -19.18
N LEU A 181 -7.73 -4.78 -18.90
CA LEU A 181 -9.18 -4.76 -18.80
C LEU A 181 -9.80 -4.03 -20.00
N PRO A 182 -10.87 -4.56 -20.60
CA PRO A 182 -11.63 -3.87 -21.65
C PRO A 182 -12.54 -2.80 -21.03
N VAL A 183 -11.95 -1.68 -20.61
CA VAL A 183 -12.64 -0.65 -19.84
C VAL A 183 -13.52 0.22 -20.72
N ARG A 184 -14.79 0.39 -20.36
CA ARG A 184 -15.70 1.37 -20.91
C ARG A 184 -15.75 2.60 -19.99
N TRP A 185 -15.08 3.67 -20.40
CA TRP A 185 -14.95 4.90 -19.61
C TRP A 185 -16.23 5.72 -19.57
N LEU A 186 -16.61 6.23 -18.40
CA LEU A 186 -17.87 6.98 -18.20
C LEU A 186 -17.78 8.47 -18.57
N GLY A 187 -16.61 8.91 -19.02
CA GLY A 187 -16.37 10.32 -19.33
C GLY A 187 -15.90 11.12 -18.11
N THR A 188 -15.56 12.37 -18.34
CA THR A 188 -15.11 13.32 -17.32
C THR A 188 -16.09 14.46 -17.17
N ARG A 189 -16.22 15.01 -15.95
CA ARG A 189 -17.09 16.14 -15.71
C ARG A 189 -16.54 17.42 -16.29
N THR A 190 -15.29 17.76 -15.96
CA THR A 190 -14.57 18.96 -16.45
C THR A 190 -13.07 18.75 -16.34
N SER A 191 -12.25 19.67 -16.88
CA SER A 191 -10.79 19.65 -16.69
C SER A 191 -10.35 19.98 -15.26
N SER A 192 -11.22 20.59 -14.45
CA SER A 192 -10.93 20.97 -13.06
C SER A 192 -11.50 20.04 -12.01
N HIS A 193 -12.33 19.07 -12.39
CA HIS A 193 -12.92 18.06 -11.51
C HIS A 193 -12.79 16.69 -12.14
N CYS A 194 -12.36 15.71 -11.37
CA CYS A 194 -12.29 14.32 -11.79
C CYS A 194 -12.94 13.40 -10.78
N TRP A 195 -13.22 12.17 -11.21
CA TRP A 195 -13.75 11.10 -10.35
C TRP A 195 -12.73 10.00 -10.20
N ALA A 196 -12.52 9.57 -8.96
CA ALA A 196 -11.60 8.51 -8.56
C ALA A 196 -12.26 7.58 -7.54
N ASP A 197 -11.60 6.51 -7.17
CA ASP A 197 -12.01 5.57 -6.11
C ASP A 197 -13.47 5.08 -6.24
N PRO A 198 -13.87 4.48 -7.35
CA PRO A 198 -15.26 4.10 -7.56
C PRO A 198 -15.61 2.79 -6.85
N PHE A 199 -16.78 2.77 -6.20
CA PHE A 199 -17.41 1.60 -5.63
C PHE A 199 -18.86 1.50 -6.08
N GLY A 200 -19.20 0.40 -6.76
CA GLY A 200 -20.60 0.09 -7.08
C GLY A 200 -21.40 -0.23 -5.82
N VAL A 201 -22.64 0.25 -5.76
CA VAL A 201 -23.51 -0.04 -4.60
C VAL A 201 -24.01 -1.49 -4.68
N PRO A 202 -23.68 -2.35 -3.71
CA PRO A 202 -24.11 -3.75 -3.73
C PRO A 202 -25.63 -3.90 -3.82
N GLY A 203 -26.12 -4.60 -4.84
CA GLY A 203 -27.55 -4.81 -5.10
C GLY A 203 -28.27 -3.63 -5.77
N ARG A 204 -27.55 -2.60 -6.23
CA ARG A 204 -28.08 -1.48 -7.04
C ARG A 204 -27.22 -1.30 -8.28
N PRO A 205 -27.62 -1.82 -9.44
CA PRO A 205 -26.77 -1.89 -10.62
C PRO A 205 -26.61 -0.55 -11.37
N ASP A 206 -27.25 0.51 -10.88
CA ASP A 206 -27.26 1.86 -11.46
C ASP A 206 -26.65 2.93 -10.53
N GLU A 207 -26.04 2.53 -9.40
CA GLU A 207 -25.48 3.48 -8.44
C GLU A 207 -23.99 3.18 -8.13
N ILE A 208 -23.15 4.22 -8.26
CA ILE A 208 -21.72 4.19 -7.91
C ILE A 208 -21.46 5.30 -6.91
N TYR A 209 -20.67 5.01 -5.86
CA TYR A 209 -20.05 6.02 -5.01
C TYR A 209 -18.60 6.20 -5.43
N CYS A 210 -18.14 7.43 -5.44
CA CYS A 210 -16.76 7.73 -5.80
C CYS A 210 -16.29 9.03 -5.14
N GLU A 211 -15.01 9.28 -5.23
CA GLU A 211 -14.43 10.57 -4.90
C GLU A 211 -14.62 11.54 -6.08
N GLU A 212 -15.12 12.74 -5.83
CA GLU A 212 -15.02 13.88 -6.73
C GLU A 212 -13.92 14.82 -6.24
N VAL A 213 -12.85 14.95 -7.02
CA VAL A 213 -11.70 15.82 -6.69
C VAL A 213 -11.83 17.15 -7.38
N ASP A 214 -11.81 18.25 -6.62
CA ASP A 214 -11.53 19.58 -7.15
C ASP A 214 -10.01 19.77 -7.28
N LEU A 215 -9.51 19.78 -8.50
CA LEU A 215 -8.08 19.89 -8.79
C LEU A 215 -7.47 21.26 -8.49
N ARG A 216 -8.28 22.28 -8.19
CA ARG A 216 -7.83 23.62 -7.77
C ARG A 216 -7.59 23.64 -6.26
N GLU A 217 -8.51 23.05 -5.50
CA GLU A 217 -8.46 23.03 -4.04
C GLU A 217 -7.67 21.82 -3.53
N GLY A 218 -7.58 20.74 -4.32
CA GLY A 218 -7.00 19.46 -3.89
C GLY A 218 -7.87 18.77 -2.84
N LEU A 219 -9.19 19.00 -2.88
CA LEU A 219 -10.15 18.49 -1.91
C LEU A 219 -11.03 17.43 -2.59
N GLY A 220 -11.07 16.23 -2.03
CA GLY A 220 -11.95 15.14 -2.41
C GLY A 220 -13.23 15.15 -1.59
N ARG A 221 -14.35 14.82 -2.23
CA ARG A 221 -15.68 14.66 -1.61
C ARG A 221 -16.33 13.40 -2.13
N ILE A 222 -17.08 12.71 -1.29
CA ILE A 222 -17.84 11.55 -1.76
C ILE A 222 -19.09 12.00 -2.49
N VAL A 223 -19.26 11.48 -3.71
CA VAL A 223 -20.45 11.68 -4.52
C VAL A 223 -21.07 10.35 -4.91
N ARG A 224 -22.40 10.35 -5.06
CA ARG A 224 -23.16 9.24 -5.62
C ARG A 224 -23.51 9.58 -7.06
N LEU A 225 -23.03 8.75 -7.99
CA LEU A 225 -23.40 8.81 -9.40
C LEU A 225 -24.59 7.88 -9.64
N LYS A 226 -25.58 8.37 -10.38
CA LYS A 226 -26.65 7.55 -10.88
C LYS A 226 -26.46 7.34 -12.38
N LEU A 227 -26.49 6.09 -12.80
CA LEU A 227 -26.34 5.68 -14.19
C LEU A 227 -27.72 5.57 -14.84
N GLY A 228 -27.85 6.11 -16.04
CA GLY A 228 -29.02 5.97 -16.89
C GLY A 228 -28.83 4.89 -17.96
N ALA A 229 -29.60 5.02 -19.05
CA ALA A 229 -29.46 4.12 -20.19
C ALA A 229 -28.03 4.13 -20.73
N HIS A 230 -27.53 2.96 -21.09
CA HIS A 230 -26.15 2.74 -21.59
C HIS A 230 -25.07 3.18 -20.57
N ASP A 231 -25.40 3.13 -19.28
CA ASP A 231 -24.50 3.52 -18.17
C ASP A 231 -23.97 4.97 -18.24
N VAL A 232 -24.72 5.86 -18.87
CA VAL A 232 -24.36 7.29 -18.90
C VAL A 232 -24.72 7.93 -17.55
N PRO A 233 -23.78 8.61 -16.87
CA PRO A 233 -24.10 9.31 -15.61
C PRO A 233 -25.18 10.39 -15.85
N THR A 234 -26.30 10.25 -15.14
CA THR A 234 -27.45 11.18 -15.25
C THR A 234 -27.46 12.25 -14.19
N GLY A 235 -26.67 12.09 -13.13
CA GLY A 235 -26.52 13.03 -12.03
C GLY A 235 -25.47 12.60 -11.04
N ALA A 236 -24.89 13.58 -10.36
CA ALA A 236 -24.00 13.38 -9.22
C ALA A 236 -24.58 14.11 -8.01
N GLY A 237 -24.78 13.43 -6.91
CA GLY A 237 -25.23 13.99 -5.64
C GLY A 237 -24.16 13.84 -4.58
N GLN A 238 -23.87 14.93 -3.84
CA GLN A 238 -22.93 14.85 -2.72
C GLN A 238 -23.49 13.93 -1.64
N VAL A 239 -22.60 13.13 -1.03
CA VAL A 239 -22.90 12.24 0.08
C VAL A 239 -22.31 12.85 1.35
N ASP A 240 -23.16 13.08 2.35
CA ASP A 240 -22.72 13.53 3.66
C ASP A 240 -22.52 12.33 4.58
N LEU A 241 -21.27 12.06 4.96
CA LEU A 241 -20.89 11.02 5.93
C LEU A 241 -20.66 11.59 7.33
N GLY A 242 -20.89 12.89 7.54
CA GLY A 242 -20.66 13.56 8.82
C GLY A 242 -19.18 13.67 9.20
N LEU A 243 -18.26 13.63 8.21
CA LEU A 243 -16.82 13.71 8.40
C LEU A 243 -16.27 14.97 7.73
N PRO A 244 -15.34 15.69 8.40
CA PRO A 244 -14.74 16.91 7.85
C PRO A 244 -13.55 16.61 6.95
N GLY A 245 -13.21 17.58 6.10
CA GLY A 245 -11.97 17.58 5.30
C GLY A 245 -12.07 16.79 4.02
N HIS A 246 -10.93 16.27 3.59
CA HIS A 246 -10.81 15.42 2.41
C HIS A 246 -11.39 14.04 2.67
N LEU A 247 -12.26 13.58 1.78
CA LEU A 247 -12.86 12.25 1.82
C LEU A 247 -12.66 11.56 0.48
N SER A 248 -12.22 10.30 0.51
CA SER A 248 -11.97 9.45 -0.65
C SER A 248 -12.33 7.99 -0.35
N PHE A 249 -12.12 7.10 -1.30
CA PHE A 249 -12.22 5.65 -1.16
C PHE A 249 -13.48 5.20 -0.38
N PRO A 250 -14.71 5.44 -0.88
CA PRO A 250 -15.95 5.10 -0.19
C PRO A 250 -16.26 3.60 -0.28
N TYR A 251 -15.58 2.78 0.51
CA TYR A 251 -15.75 1.34 0.52
C TYR A 251 -17.15 0.96 0.99
N LEU A 252 -17.90 0.28 0.12
CA LEU A 252 -19.30 -0.10 0.35
C LEU A 252 -19.42 -1.63 0.49
N PHE A 253 -20.20 -2.07 1.47
CA PHE A 253 -20.53 -3.48 1.64
C PHE A 253 -21.89 -3.67 2.30
N ARG A 254 -22.48 -4.87 2.17
CA ARG A 254 -23.70 -5.25 2.89
C ARG A 254 -23.38 -6.23 4.00
N HIS A 255 -24.04 -6.02 5.13
CA HIS A 255 -24.04 -6.96 6.23
C HIS A 255 -25.44 -6.93 6.89
N ASP A 256 -26.02 -8.13 7.17
CA ASP A 256 -27.37 -8.28 7.74
C ASP A 256 -28.44 -7.43 7.04
N GLY A 257 -28.40 -7.41 5.70
CA GLY A 257 -29.37 -6.66 4.88
C GLY A 257 -29.16 -5.15 4.82
N ALA A 258 -28.36 -4.56 5.71
CA ALA A 258 -28.02 -3.14 5.71
C ALA A 258 -26.83 -2.81 4.81
N LEU A 259 -26.80 -1.59 4.29
CA LEU A 259 -25.65 -1.06 3.53
C LEU A 259 -24.77 -0.25 4.46
N TYR A 260 -23.46 -0.52 4.38
CA TYR A 260 -22.44 0.16 5.16
C TYR A 260 -21.42 0.85 4.24
N CYS A 261 -20.82 1.91 4.75
CA CYS A 261 -19.74 2.65 4.11
C CYS A 261 -18.62 2.94 5.10
N VAL A 262 -17.40 2.66 4.69
CA VAL A 262 -16.19 3.14 5.34
C VAL A 262 -15.43 3.97 4.31
N ALA A 263 -15.30 5.26 4.54
CA ALA A 263 -14.56 6.15 3.65
C ALA A 263 -13.21 6.51 4.27
N GLU A 264 -12.22 6.79 3.41
CA GLU A 264 -11.00 7.43 3.85
C GLU A 264 -11.31 8.82 4.41
N SER A 265 -10.80 9.08 5.62
CA SER A 265 -10.88 10.37 6.31
C SER A 265 -9.60 10.63 7.11
N SER A 266 -8.46 10.39 6.48
CA SER A 266 -7.13 10.38 7.11
C SER A 266 -6.79 11.70 7.82
N GLN A 267 -7.27 12.84 7.31
CA GLN A 267 -7.10 14.15 7.97
C GLN A 267 -7.82 14.25 9.32
N SER A 268 -8.93 13.55 9.50
CA SER A 268 -9.66 13.50 10.78
C SER A 268 -8.98 12.58 11.79
N ARG A 269 -8.01 11.75 11.36
CA ARG A 269 -7.36 10.67 12.13
C ARG A 269 -8.35 9.68 12.74
N ARG A 270 -9.50 9.51 12.09
CA ARG A 270 -10.56 8.59 12.50
C ARG A 270 -11.02 7.76 11.32
N CYS A 271 -11.17 6.46 11.51
CA CYS A 271 -11.84 5.58 10.57
C CYS A 271 -13.22 5.23 11.14
N VAL A 272 -14.27 5.54 10.42
CA VAL A 272 -15.65 5.47 10.92
C VAL A 272 -16.49 4.57 10.04
N LEU A 273 -17.30 3.71 10.68
CA LEU A 273 -18.29 2.91 10.01
C LEU A 273 -19.62 3.69 9.96
N ASN A 274 -20.13 3.88 8.77
CA ASN A 274 -21.44 4.49 8.51
C ASN A 274 -22.40 3.43 8.03
N ARG A 275 -23.66 3.52 8.49
CA ARG A 275 -24.78 2.68 8.06
C ARG A 275 -25.81 3.55 7.34
N GLN A 276 -26.32 3.08 6.20
CA GLN A 276 -27.39 3.77 5.50
C GLN A 276 -28.72 3.55 6.21
N ASP A 277 -29.47 4.63 6.44
CA ASP A 277 -30.84 4.58 6.98
C ASP A 277 -31.87 4.33 5.87
N GLU A 278 -33.13 4.15 6.25
CA GLU A 278 -34.24 3.89 5.32
C GLU A 278 -34.53 5.06 4.37
N ALA A 279 -34.20 6.29 4.78
CA ALA A 279 -34.35 7.49 3.95
C ALA A 279 -33.20 7.69 2.96
N GLY A 280 -32.13 6.83 3.04
CA GLY A 280 -30.94 6.91 2.20
C GLY A 280 -29.86 7.83 2.76
N GLY A 281 -30.02 8.36 3.97
CA GLY A 281 -29.02 9.10 4.71
C GLY A 281 -27.97 8.18 5.34
N TRP A 282 -26.89 8.75 5.87
CA TRP A 282 -25.82 8.01 6.51
C TRP A 282 -25.69 8.38 7.99
N GLN A 283 -25.52 7.38 8.84
CA GLN A 283 -25.34 7.53 10.28
C GLN A 283 -24.06 6.84 10.71
N GLN A 284 -23.21 7.51 11.48
CA GLN A 284 -22.06 6.91 12.12
C GLN A 284 -22.52 5.92 13.19
N VAL A 285 -22.12 4.66 13.06
CA VAL A 285 -22.53 3.59 13.99
C VAL A 285 -21.38 3.03 14.82
N ALA A 286 -20.14 3.18 14.36
CA ALA A 286 -18.94 2.80 15.12
C ALA A 286 -17.72 3.61 14.70
N VAL A 287 -16.76 3.77 15.61
CA VAL A 287 -15.40 4.21 15.33
C VAL A 287 -14.54 2.96 15.29
N LEU A 288 -13.91 2.70 14.13
CA LEU A 288 -13.08 1.52 13.88
C LEU A 288 -11.64 1.75 14.31
N LEU A 289 -11.13 2.96 14.03
CA LEU A 289 -9.80 3.42 14.43
C LEU A 289 -9.90 4.86 14.94
N GLU A 290 -9.16 5.16 15.98
CA GLU A 290 -9.04 6.49 16.55
C GLU A 290 -7.57 6.87 16.65
N ASP A 291 -7.27 8.14 16.34
CA ASP A 291 -5.93 8.72 16.31
C ASP A 291 -4.97 8.05 15.29
N VAL A 292 -5.51 7.47 14.21
CA VAL A 292 -4.75 6.88 13.11
C VAL A 292 -5.11 7.56 11.80
N ALA A 293 -4.12 8.05 11.07
CA ALA A 293 -4.30 8.55 9.70
C ALA A 293 -4.37 7.37 8.72
N ALA A 294 -5.50 6.69 8.71
CA ALA A 294 -5.74 5.51 7.87
C ALA A 294 -6.18 5.93 6.47
N VAL A 295 -5.56 5.35 5.43
CA VAL A 295 -5.96 5.50 4.04
C VAL A 295 -6.43 4.16 3.46
N ASP A 296 -7.36 4.21 2.53
CA ASP A 296 -7.97 3.10 1.79
C ASP A 296 -8.52 1.98 2.71
N PRO A 297 -9.34 2.30 3.74
CA PRO A 297 -9.85 1.31 4.69
C PRO A 297 -10.79 0.32 3.99
N THR A 298 -10.52 -0.98 4.15
CA THR A 298 -11.28 -2.04 3.50
C THR A 298 -11.68 -3.10 4.54
N ILE A 299 -12.98 -3.39 4.65
CA ILE A 299 -13.51 -4.42 5.56
C ILE A 299 -13.80 -5.70 4.79
N PHE A 300 -13.45 -6.84 5.36
CA PHE A 300 -13.83 -8.15 4.86
C PHE A 300 -14.10 -9.11 6.01
N GLU A 301 -14.81 -10.20 5.72
CA GLU A 301 -15.09 -11.27 6.68
C GLU A 301 -14.29 -12.52 6.32
N HIS A 302 -13.64 -13.11 7.31
CA HIS A 302 -12.87 -14.35 7.16
C HIS A 302 -12.86 -15.11 8.49
N ASP A 303 -13.18 -16.41 8.41
CA ASP A 303 -13.23 -17.36 9.53
C ASP A 303 -14.05 -16.86 10.73
N GLY A 304 -15.26 -16.29 10.43
CA GLY A 304 -16.19 -15.80 11.43
C GLY A 304 -15.77 -14.52 12.15
N ARG A 305 -14.81 -13.80 11.59
CA ARG A 305 -14.28 -12.53 12.07
C ARG A 305 -14.34 -11.45 11.03
N PHE A 306 -14.52 -10.20 11.47
CA PHE A 306 -14.32 -9.01 10.66
C PHE A 306 -12.88 -8.57 10.71
N TRP A 307 -12.37 -8.16 9.56
CA TRP A 307 -11.03 -7.65 9.35
C TRP A 307 -11.11 -6.28 8.72
N LEU A 308 -10.39 -5.32 9.26
CA LEU A 308 -10.18 -3.99 8.69
C LEU A 308 -8.74 -3.90 8.22
N LEU A 309 -8.55 -3.72 6.92
CA LEU A 309 -7.27 -3.49 6.29
C LEU A 309 -7.13 -2.00 5.99
N TYR A 310 -5.97 -1.42 6.25
CA TYR A 310 -5.69 0.00 6.00
C TYR A 310 -4.19 0.25 5.84
N THR A 311 -3.82 1.38 5.24
CA THR A 311 -2.45 1.90 5.24
C THR A 311 -2.33 3.01 6.28
N ASP A 312 -1.33 2.93 7.16
CA ASP A 312 -1.03 4.00 8.12
C ASP A 312 -0.06 5.00 7.52
N VAL A 313 -0.51 6.24 7.32
CA VAL A 313 0.29 7.34 6.76
C VAL A 313 1.54 7.63 7.59
N ALA A 314 1.49 7.44 8.91
CA ALA A 314 2.65 7.66 9.79
C ALA A 314 3.82 6.72 9.48
N MET A 315 3.54 5.55 8.91
CA MET A 315 4.55 4.56 8.51
C MET A 315 4.94 4.66 7.03
N GLY A 316 4.20 5.46 6.24
CA GLY A 316 4.37 5.66 4.80
C GLY A 316 3.05 5.46 4.05
N GLN A 317 2.68 6.46 3.23
CA GLN A 317 1.34 6.46 2.62
C GLN A 317 1.16 5.48 1.44
N PHE A 318 2.24 4.80 0.96
CA PHE A 318 2.17 4.00 -0.27
C PHE A 318 2.65 2.55 -0.12
N ASP A 319 3.14 2.15 1.05
CA ASP A 319 3.98 0.96 1.13
C ASP A 319 3.79 0.08 2.36
N ASN A 320 2.79 0.34 3.17
CA ASN A 320 2.47 -0.54 4.30
C ASN A 320 1.01 -0.95 4.30
N VAL A 321 0.74 -2.06 4.94
CA VAL A 321 -0.60 -2.51 5.28
C VAL A 321 -0.67 -2.94 6.73
N CYS A 322 -1.66 -2.41 7.43
CA CYS A 322 -2.04 -2.77 8.78
C CYS A 322 -3.40 -3.46 8.78
N LEU A 323 -3.65 -4.27 9.80
CA LEU A 323 -4.90 -4.97 10.03
C LEU A 323 -5.41 -4.71 11.44
N CYS A 324 -6.73 -4.64 11.56
CA CYS A 324 -7.44 -4.84 12.82
C CYS A 324 -8.47 -5.95 12.64
N HIS A 325 -8.91 -6.54 13.74
CA HIS A 325 -9.94 -7.58 13.71
C HIS A 325 -10.96 -7.37 14.83
N ALA A 326 -12.15 -7.89 14.62
CA ALA A 326 -13.23 -7.90 15.60
C ALA A 326 -14.14 -9.13 15.40
N ASP A 327 -14.72 -9.63 16.47
CA ASP A 327 -15.73 -10.71 16.38
C ASP A 327 -17.13 -10.14 16.01
N ASN A 328 -17.32 -8.82 16.12
CA ASN A 328 -18.54 -8.11 15.74
C ASN A 328 -18.17 -6.89 14.89
N LEU A 329 -18.97 -6.60 13.85
CA LEU A 329 -18.75 -5.47 12.94
C LEU A 329 -18.67 -4.11 13.68
N LEU A 330 -19.42 -3.94 14.75
CA LEU A 330 -19.40 -2.72 15.56
C LEU A 330 -18.24 -2.68 16.57
N GLY A 331 -17.44 -3.74 16.65
CA GLY A 331 -16.27 -3.84 17.54
C GLY A 331 -16.56 -4.59 18.85
N PRO A 332 -15.63 -4.55 19.83
CA PRO A 332 -14.40 -3.73 19.79
C PRO A 332 -13.37 -4.25 18.79
N TRP A 333 -12.75 -3.35 18.04
CA TRP A 333 -11.68 -3.65 17.09
C TRP A 333 -10.32 -3.71 17.79
N GLN A 334 -9.54 -4.73 17.48
CA GLN A 334 -8.21 -4.96 18.05
C GLN A 334 -7.16 -4.93 16.95
N PRO A 335 -6.00 -4.28 17.17
CA PRO A 335 -4.92 -4.29 16.19
C PRO A 335 -4.34 -5.70 16.04
N HIS A 336 -3.96 -6.06 14.82
CA HIS A 336 -3.25 -7.29 14.53
C HIS A 336 -1.88 -7.29 15.23
N ALA A 337 -1.50 -8.44 15.81
CA ALA A 337 -0.27 -8.54 16.60
C ALA A 337 1.03 -8.31 15.78
N GLN A 338 0.97 -8.45 14.45
CA GLN A 338 2.12 -8.28 13.54
C GLN A 338 2.22 -6.87 12.94
N ASN A 339 1.29 -5.95 13.22
CA ASN A 339 1.22 -4.65 12.52
C ASN A 339 2.54 -3.84 12.52
N PRO A 340 2.93 -3.29 11.35
CA PRO A 340 2.39 -3.52 10.01
C PRO A 340 2.66 -4.94 9.53
N VAL A 341 1.64 -5.56 8.94
CA VAL A 341 1.77 -6.97 8.48
C VAL A 341 2.63 -7.11 7.23
N ARG A 342 2.85 -6.01 6.51
CA ARG A 342 3.70 -5.99 5.31
C ARG A 342 4.17 -4.57 4.97
N PHE A 343 5.40 -4.47 4.49
CA PHE A 343 5.92 -3.31 3.76
C PHE A 343 6.23 -3.70 2.32
N ASP A 344 5.45 -3.18 1.36
CA ASP A 344 5.70 -3.40 -0.06
C ASP A 344 5.04 -2.31 -0.94
N ASN A 345 5.82 -1.40 -1.48
CA ASN A 345 5.30 -0.37 -2.40
C ASN A 345 4.78 -0.93 -3.74
N MET A 346 4.88 -2.25 -3.94
CA MET A 346 4.34 -2.94 -5.11
C MET A 346 2.98 -3.59 -4.86
N SER A 347 2.58 -3.78 -3.59
CA SER A 347 1.40 -4.59 -3.29
C SER A 347 0.79 -4.37 -1.89
N ALA A 348 1.21 -3.33 -1.13
CA ALA A 348 0.69 -3.13 0.21
C ALA A 348 -0.62 -2.32 0.23
N ARG A 349 -0.63 -1.08 -0.28
CA ARG A 349 -1.76 -0.17 -0.19
C ARG A 349 -3.00 -0.74 -0.88
N ALA A 350 -4.17 -0.71 -0.22
CA ALA A 350 -5.41 -1.25 -0.78
C ALA A 350 -5.81 -0.57 -2.10
N ALA A 351 -6.50 -1.32 -2.96
CA ALA A 351 -6.96 -0.87 -4.27
C ALA A 351 -8.43 -1.25 -4.54
N GLY A 352 -9.20 -1.58 -3.52
CA GLY A 352 -10.60 -1.96 -3.69
C GLY A 352 -11.01 -3.19 -2.89
N SER A 353 -11.80 -4.06 -3.50
CA SER A 353 -12.48 -5.16 -2.82
C SER A 353 -11.53 -6.30 -2.40
N VAL A 354 -11.92 -6.97 -1.31
CA VAL A 354 -11.42 -8.30 -0.94
C VAL A 354 -12.52 -9.31 -1.25
N VAL A 355 -12.25 -10.28 -2.10
CA VAL A 355 -13.26 -11.20 -2.62
C VAL A 355 -12.80 -12.65 -2.45
N ARG A 356 -13.75 -13.53 -2.14
CA ARG A 356 -13.51 -14.97 -2.11
C ARG A 356 -13.81 -15.57 -3.49
N ASP A 357 -12.80 -16.18 -4.11
CA ASP A 357 -12.92 -16.88 -5.38
C ASP A 357 -12.33 -18.29 -5.28
N ALA A 358 -13.10 -19.30 -5.69
CA ALA A 358 -12.71 -20.73 -5.65
C ALA A 358 -12.06 -21.14 -4.31
N GLY A 359 -12.58 -20.64 -3.19
CA GLY A 359 -12.08 -20.90 -1.84
C GLY A 359 -10.85 -20.07 -1.43
N GLN A 360 -10.26 -19.30 -2.34
CA GLN A 360 -9.15 -18.38 -2.06
C GLN A 360 -9.66 -16.99 -1.73
N LEU A 361 -8.98 -16.31 -0.80
CA LEU A 361 -9.26 -14.93 -0.48
C LEU A 361 -8.28 -14.04 -1.25
N LEU A 362 -8.82 -13.25 -2.18
CA LEU A 362 -8.05 -12.37 -3.05
C LEU A 362 -8.30 -10.92 -2.63
N ARG A 363 -7.23 -10.14 -2.51
CA ARG A 363 -7.29 -8.69 -2.36
C ARG A 363 -6.51 -7.99 -3.47
N VAL A 364 -6.98 -6.83 -3.87
CA VAL A 364 -6.26 -5.96 -4.80
C VAL A 364 -5.49 -4.88 -4.04
N ALA A 365 -4.32 -4.52 -4.57
CA ALA A 365 -3.45 -3.52 -3.99
C ALA A 365 -2.82 -2.63 -5.07
N GLN A 366 -2.50 -1.40 -4.71
CA GLN A 366 -1.87 -0.45 -5.62
C GLN A 366 -0.38 -0.76 -5.82
N VAL A 367 0.07 -0.68 -7.06
CA VAL A 367 1.49 -0.62 -7.39
C VAL A 367 1.93 0.84 -7.32
N CYS A 368 2.78 1.17 -6.35
CA CYS A 368 3.29 2.52 -6.11
C CYS A 368 4.82 2.60 -6.23
N LYS A 369 5.43 1.83 -7.13
CA LYS A 369 6.89 1.69 -7.27
C LYS A 369 7.60 3.01 -7.50
N SER A 370 7.17 3.78 -8.48
CA SER A 370 7.76 5.05 -8.89
C SER A 370 6.75 6.20 -8.92
N GLY A 371 5.59 6.00 -8.30
CA GLY A 371 4.51 6.98 -8.20
C GLY A 371 3.19 6.33 -7.82
N TYR A 372 2.24 7.12 -7.45
CA TYR A 372 0.92 6.72 -6.98
C TYR A 372 0.09 6.03 -8.07
N GLY A 373 -0.51 4.89 -7.75
CA GLY A 373 -1.55 4.25 -8.56
C GLY A 373 -1.12 3.89 -9.97
N GLN A 374 -0.01 3.16 -10.15
CA GLN A 374 0.52 2.81 -11.47
C GLN A 374 -0.17 1.59 -12.09
N ALA A 375 -0.57 0.63 -11.27
CA ALA A 375 -1.21 -0.62 -11.64
C ALA A 375 -1.84 -1.25 -10.40
N ILE A 376 -2.52 -2.38 -10.55
CA ILE A 376 -3.11 -3.14 -9.46
C ILE A 376 -2.42 -4.50 -9.35
N ALA A 377 -1.80 -4.74 -8.20
CA ALA A 377 -1.33 -6.05 -7.80
C ALA A 377 -2.50 -6.88 -7.24
N VAL A 378 -2.50 -8.17 -7.53
CA VAL A 378 -3.46 -9.14 -7.00
C VAL A 378 -2.74 -10.00 -5.98
N ASN A 379 -3.18 -9.94 -4.74
CA ASN A 379 -2.62 -10.73 -3.64
C ASN A 379 -3.61 -11.80 -3.21
N ARG A 380 -3.10 -13.01 -2.99
CA ARG A 380 -3.80 -14.11 -2.33
C ARG A 380 -3.43 -14.10 -0.86
N ILE A 381 -4.41 -13.96 0.01
CA ILE A 381 -4.23 -14.09 1.46
C ILE A 381 -4.10 -15.59 1.77
N VAL A 382 -2.95 -16.00 2.30
CA VAL A 382 -2.63 -17.41 2.59
C VAL A 382 -2.89 -17.74 4.06
N HIS A 383 -2.57 -16.79 4.95
CA HIS A 383 -2.86 -16.90 6.39
C HIS A 383 -3.42 -15.59 6.90
N CYS A 384 -4.47 -15.66 7.70
CA CYS A 384 -5.11 -14.51 8.31
C CYS A 384 -5.66 -14.91 9.68
N THR A 385 -4.83 -14.79 10.71
CA THR A 385 -5.19 -14.99 12.12
C THR A 385 -4.82 -13.74 12.91
N PRO A 386 -5.29 -13.52 14.13
CA PRO A 386 -4.90 -12.35 14.93
C PRO A 386 -3.40 -12.22 15.19
N GLU A 387 -2.67 -13.31 15.12
CA GLU A 387 -1.24 -13.39 15.45
C GLU A 387 -0.34 -13.43 14.24
N PHE A 388 -0.85 -13.94 13.08
CA PHE A 388 -0.03 -14.16 11.90
C PHE A 388 -0.81 -13.89 10.61
N TYR A 389 -0.23 -13.05 9.76
CA TYR A 389 -0.73 -12.75 8.43
C TYR A 389 0.33 -13.03 7.37
N ARG A 390 -0.10 -13.65 6.29
CA ARG A 390 0.74 -13.84 5.10
C ARG A 390 -0.09 -13.76 3.84
N GLU A 391 0.43 -13.09 2.85
CA GLU A 391 -0.12 -13.04 1.50
C GLU A 391 0.96 -13.21 0.45
N GLU A 392 0.55 -13.58 -0.74
CA GLU A 392 1.42 -13.77 -1.91
C GLU A 392 0.84 -12.99 -3.10
N THR A 393 1.68 -12.23 -3.78
CA THR A 393 1.28 -11.57 -5.02
C THR A 393 1.21 -12.61 -6.14
N VAL A 394 0.02 -12.79 -6.71
CA VAL A 394 -0.30 -13.84 -7.71
C VAL A 394 -0.57 -13.28 -9.09
N GLY A 395 -0.71 -11.95 -9.23
CA GLY A 395 -1.00 -11.31 -10.51
C GLY A 395 -0.81 -9.80 -10.46
N CYS A 396 -0.95 -9.18 -11.62
CA CYS A 396 -0.94 -7.74 -11.77
C CYS A 396 -1.84 -7.36 -12.95
N VAL A 397 -2.75 -6.41 -12.72
CA VAL A 397 -3.59 -5.79 -13.75
C VAL A 397 -2.94 -4.46 -14.12
N MET A 398 -2.53 -4.35 -15.37
CA MET A 398 -1.90 -3.14 -15.89
C MET A 398 -2.96 -2.15 -16.41
N PRO A 399 -2.66 -0.84 -16.37
CA PRO A 399 -3.47 0.13 -17.09
C PRO A 399 -3.62 -0.34 -18.53
N ASP A 400 -4.81 -0.22 -19.09
CA ASP A 400 -5.01 -0.51 -20.49
C ASP A 400 -4.04 0.37 -21.30
N GLY A 401 -3.37 -0.22 -22.30
CA GLY A 401 -2.65 0.55 -23.31
C GLY A 401 -3.58 1.46 -24.12
N ASP A 402 -4.83 1.60 -23.67
CA ASP A 402 -5.80 2.59 -24.13
C ASP A 402 -5.20 3.98 -24.03
N ARG A 403 -5.29 4.69 -25.14
CA ARG A 403 -4.80 6.06 -25.29
C ARG A 403 -5.47 7.06 -24.35
N LEU A 404 -6.57 6.71 -23.69
CA LEU A 404 -7.31 7.61 -22.81
C LEU A 404 -6.71 7.73 -21.40
N ASN A 405 -6.38 6.62 -20.73
CA ASN A 405 -5.88 6.62 -19.35
C ASN A 405 -4.66 5.69 -19.19
N PRO A 406 -3.55 5.97 -19.89
CA PRO A 406 -2.40 5.07 -19.95
C PRO A 406 -1.51 5.12 -18.70
N ASP A 407 -1.69 6.11 -17.83
CA ASP A 407 -0.69 6.46 -16.81
C ASP A 407 -0.91 5.80 -15.46
N GLY A 408 -2.04 5.10 -15.27
CA GLY A 408 -2.30 4.42 -14.01
C GLY A 408 -3.70 3.84 -13.88
N LEU A 409 -3.81 2.96 -12.86
CA LEU A 409 -5.02 2.27 -12.41
C LEU A 409 -4.82 2.03 -10.92
N HIS A 410 -5.73 2.51 -10.05
CA HIS A 410 -5.49 2.35 -8.62
C HIS A 410 -6.67 1.80 -7.83
N THR A 411 -7.88 1.73 -8.42
CA THR A 411 -9.04 1.13 -7.78
C THR A 411 -9.69 0.11 -8.71
N LEU A 412 -9.97 -1.08 -8.17
CA LEU A 412 -10.74 -2.15 -8.79
C LEU A 412 -11.72 -2.68 -7.74
N SER A 413 -12.99 -2.35 -7.87
CA SER A 413 -14.03 -2.74 -6.93
C SER A 413 -15.01 -3.73 -7.54
N ASP A 414 -15.40 -4.74 -6.75
CA ASP A 414 -16.41 -5.74 -7.11
C ASP A 414 -17.81 -5.10 -7.14
N TRP A 415 -18.57 -5.41 -8.18
CA TRP A 415 -19.96 -4.98 -8.32
C TRP A 415 -20.85 -6.11 -8.89
N GLY A 416 -20.59 -7.33 -8.45
CA GLY A 416 -21.33 -8.53 -8.86
C GLY A 416 -20.90 -9.10 -10.19
N ASP A 417 -21.68 -8.90 -11.25
CA ASP A 417 -21.38 -9.37 -12.61
C ASP A 417 -20.43 -8.44 -13.40
N ARG A 418 -20.04 -7.34 -12.80
CA ARG A 418 -19.08 -6.37 -13.35
C ARG A 418 -18.14 -5.84 -12.28
N VAL A 419 -17.08 -5.18 -12.69
CA VAL A 419 -16.21 -4.42 -11.80
C VAL A 419 -16.19 -2.95 -12.19
N VAL A 420 -15.95 -2.09 -11.21
CA VAL A 420 -15.73 -0.65 -11.42
C VAL A 420 -14.26 -0.36 -11.17
N VAL A 421 -13.69 0.44 -12.05
CA VAL A 421 -12.27 0.81 -12.02
C VAL A 421 -12.12 2.31 -12.20
N ASP A 422 -10.94 2.82 -11.89
CA ASP A 422 -10.52 4.13 -12.33
C ASP A 422 -9.26 4.05 -13.20
N GLY A 423 -8.99 5.11 -13.90
CA GLY A 423 -7.79 5.23 -14.73
C GLY A 423 -7.25 6.64 -14.72
N LYS A 424 -5.93 6.74 -14.79
CA LYS A 424 -5.18 7.98 -14.70
C LYS A 424 -4.58 8.39 -16.03
N ARG A 425 -4.62 9.71 -16.28
CA ARG A 425 -3.82 10.37 -17.32
C ARG A 425 -3.23 11.69 -16.81
N HIS A 426 -2.12 12.09 -17.37
CA HIS A 426 -1.54 13.40 -17.10
C HIS A 426 -1.99 14.39 -18.17
N LEU A 427 -2.58 15.49 -17.74
CA LEU A 427 -3.07 16.53 -18.62
C LEU A 427 -2.33 17.84 -18.37
N PHE A 428 -2.05 18.59 -19.45
CA PHE A 428 -1.70 19.99 -19.35
C PHE A 428 -2.98 20.83 -19.34
N ASP A 429 -3.18 21.62 -18.29
CA ASP A 429 -4.27 22.58 -18.21
C ASP A 429 -3.71 23.97 -17.86
N ALA A 430 -3.83 24.90 -18.78
CA ALA A 430 -3.28 26.25 -18.62
C ALA A 430 -3.96 27.03 -17.47
N GLY A 431 -5.26 26.79 -17.22
CA GLY A 431 -6.00 27.44 -16.15
C GLY A 431 -5.54 26.95 -14.77
N LEU A 432 -5.35 25.64 -14.62
CA LEU A 432 -4.81 25.04 -13.38
C LEU A 432 -3.35 25.44 -13.17
N LEU A 433 -2.53 25.49 -14.22
CA LEU A 433 -1.15 25.97 -14.12
C LEU A 433 -1.11 27.43 -13.65
N TRP A 434 -1.95 28.30 -14.23
CA TRP A 434 -2.04 29.68 -13.81
C TRP A 434 -2.50 29.84 -12.35
N HIS A 435 -3.49 29.06 -11.95
CA HIS A 435 -3.94 29.02 -10.56
C HIS A 435 -2.80 28.63 -9.60
N ARG A 436 -2.00 27.59 -9.93
CA ARG A 436 -0.83 27.17 -9.15
C ARG A 436 0.23 28.27 -9.04
N ILE A 437 0.51 28.99 -10.14
CA ILE A 437 1.45 30.12 -10.17
C ILE A 437 0.97 31.23 -9.23
N LEU A 438 -0.29 31.64 -9.33
CA LEU A 438 -0.86 32.70 -8.49
C LEU A 438 -0.87 32.32 -7.01
N THR A 439 -1.23 31.08 -6.67
CA THR A 439 -1.25 30.59 -5.30
C THR A 439 0.15 30.57 -4.70
N ARG A 440 1.18 30.12 -5.45
CA ARG A 440 2.58 30.16 -5.01
C ARG A 440 3.09 31.58 -4.83
N ALA A 441 2.81 32.49 -5.77
CA ALA A 441 3.18 33.90 -5.67
C ALA A 441 2.51 34.56 -4.45
N GLY A 442 1.23 34.30 -4.21
CA GLY A 442 0.51 34.81 -3.04
C GLY A 442 1.05 34.31 -1.71
N ARG A 443 1.53 33.05 -1.64
CA ARG A 443 2.22 32.52 -0.44
C ARG A 443 3.61 33.14 -0.24
N ALA A 444 4.35 33.39 -1.32
CA ALA A 444 5.67 34.02 -1.27
C ALA A 444 5.61 35.51 -0.85
N LEU A 445 4.51 36.18 -1.17
CA LEU A 445 4.27 37.60 -0.81
C LEU A 445 3.72 37.80 0.61
N ARG A 446 3.25 36.72 1.28
CA ARG A 446 2.90 36.76 2.71
C ARG A 446 4.20 36.65 3.52
N LEU A 447 4.90 37.78 3.69
CA LEU A 447 5.98 37.91 4.67
C LEU A 447 5.47 37.50 6.06
N PRO A 448 6.28 36.82 6.90
CA PRO A 448 5.89 36.58 8.27
C PRO A 448 5.64 37.93 8.95
N ALA A 449 4.56 38.00 9.75
CA ALA A 449 4.29 39.17 10.57
C ALA A 449 5.51 39.40 11.47
N PRO A 450 5.96 40.66 11.62
CA PRO A 450 7.06 40.97 12.54
C PRO A 450 6.65 40.56 13.95
N THR A 451 7.49 39.74 14.57
CA THR A 451 7.39 39.29 15.97
C THR A 451 7.54 40.45 16.93
#